data_2225c3b4eecb96758756d113f85d69a1
#
_entry.id   2225c3b4eecb96758756d113f85d69a1
#
_cell.length_a   1.000
_cell.length_b   1.000
_cell.length_c   1.000
_cell.angle_alpha   90.00
_cell.angle_beta   90.00
_cell.angle_gamma   90.00
#
_symmetry.space_group_name_H-M   'P 1'
#
loop_
_entity.id
_entity.type
_entity.pdbx_description
1 polymer ?
#
loop_
_entity_poly.entity_id
_entity_poly.type
_entity_poly.pdbx_seq_one_letter_code
_entity_poly.pdbx_strand_id
1 'polypeptide(L)'
;MNNNTELILIRITGLDRPGLTASITEILSKYDVTILDIGQADIHSSLSLGILFKSREKDWGNIMIDLLFNASSLGITIRFYPITVEEYEEWVGMQGKNRYI
;
A
#
# COMPACT_ATOMS: atom_id res chain seq x y z
N MET A 1 18.77 13.97 -10.18
CA MET A 1 18.48 13.72 -10.14
C MET A 1 18.07 12.87 -9.85
N ASN A 2 17.86 12.40 -9.54
CA ASN A 2 17.38 11.64 -9.47
C ASN A 2 16.60 11.31 -8.59
N ASN A 3 15.75 11.55 -8.55
CA ASN A 3 14.70 11.22 -7.74
C ASN A 3 14.22 9.89 -8.08
N ASN A 4 14.90 8.93 -7.71
CA ASN A 4 14.49 7.57 -7.97
C ASN A 4 13.41 7.24 -6.96
N THR A 5 12.16 7.39 -7.40
CA THR A 5 11.01 7.03 -6.59
C THR A 5 10.26 5.89 -7.25
N GLU A 6 9.59 5.10 -6.43
CA GLU A 6 8.79 3.98 -6.88
C GLU A 6 7.36 4.15 -6.40
N LEU A 7 6.42 3.80 -7.25
CA LEU A 7 5.01 3.73 -6.88
C LEU A 7 4.70 2.28 -6.59
N ILE A 8 4.17 2.03 -5.41
CA ILE A 8 3.91 0.66 -4.95
C ILE A 8 2.48 0.57 -4.45
N LEU A 9 1.78 -0.43 -4.91
CA LEU A 9 0.49 -0.80 -4.34
C LEU A 9 0.71 -2.03 -3.49
N ILE A 10 0.33 -1.95 -2.22
CA ILE A 10 0.33 -3.14 -1.38
C ILE A 10 -1.11 -3.57 -1.14
N ARG A 11 -1.32 -4.87 -1.12
CA ARG A 11 -2.62 -5.45 -0.81
C ARG A 11 -2.46 -6.40 0.35
N ILE A 12 -3.29 -6.19 1.36
CA ILE A 12 -3.23 -6.98 2.58
C ILE A 12 -4.57 -7.65 2.78
N THR A 13 -4.57 -8.95 3.00
CA THR A 13 -5.78 -9.70 3.26
C THR A 13 -5.57 -10.58 4.49
N GLY A 14 -6.65 -10.80 5.22
CA GLY A 14 -6.59 -11.63 6.41
C GLY A 14 -7.76 -11.34 7.32
N LEU A 15 -7.67 -11.84 8.54
CA LEU A 15 -8.68 -11.54 9.55
C LEU A 15 -8.47 -10.13 10.07
N ASP A 16 -9.56 -9.40 10.17
CA ASP A 16 -9.50 -8.04 10.68
C ASP A 16 -9.19 -8.07 12.17
N ARG A 17 -8.30 -7.20 12.60
CA ARG A 17 -7.89 -7.07 14.00
C ARG A 17 -7.76 -5.60 14.35
N PRO A 18 -8.10 -5.24 15.59
CA PRO A 18 -7.88 -3.86 16.03
C PRO A 18 -6.41 -3.47 15.84
N GLY A 19 -6.17 -2.31 15.27
CA GLY A 19 -4.84 -1.76 15.12
C GLY A 19 -4.05 -2.27 13.94
N LEU A 20 -4.63 -3.13 13.08
CA LEU A 20 -3.91 -3.67 11.94
C LEU A 20 -3.50 -2.57 10.96
N THR A 21 -4.44 -1.74 10.57
CA THR A 21 -4.15 -0.63 9.65
C THR A 21 -3.12 0.31 10.27
N ALA A 22 -3.26 0.59 11.56
CA ALA A 22 -2.32 1.47 12.27
C ALA A 22 -0.91 0.88 12.28
N SER A 23 -0.78 -0.44 12.45
CA SER A 23 0.52 -1.09 12.43
C SER A 23 1.20 -0.92 11.08
N ILE A 24 0.44 -1.10 10.01
CA ILE A 24 0.98 -0.98 8.65
C ILE A 24 1.40 0.45 8.36
N THR A 25 0.55 1.42 8.68
CA THR A 25 0.88 2.81 8.41
C THR A 25 2.03 3.29 9.30
N GLU A 26 2.16 2.74 10.49
CA GLU A 26 3.28 3.06 11.36
C GLU A 26 4.61 2.62 10.73
N ILE A 27 4.63 1.44 10.13
CA ILE A 27 5.84 0.97 9.45
C ILE A 27 6.19 1.92 8.31
N LEU A 28 5.20 2.29 7.50
CA LEU A 28 5.45 3.19 6.38
C LEU A 28 5.94 4.55 6.86
N SER A 29 5.48 5.00 8.03
CA SER A 29 5.84 6.32 8.55
C SER A 29 7.30 6.42 8.97
N LYS A 30 7.99 5.29 9.10
CA LYS A 30 9.41 5.29 9.43
C LYS A 30 10.29 5.67 8.24
N TYR A 31 9.69 5.73 7.06
CA TYR A 31 10.41 6.01 5.83
C TYR A 31 9.84 7.27 5.19
N ASP A 32 10.56 7.79 4.21
CA ASP A 32 10.11 8.97 3.48
C ASP A 32 9.12 8.54 2.40
N VAL A 33 7.90 8.27 2.85
CA VAL A 33 6.84 7.69 2.01
C VAL A 33 5.68 8.67 1.93
N THR A 34 5.10 8.79 0.74
CA THR A 34 3.89 9.57 0.55
C THR A 34 2.75 8.61 0.22
N ILE A 35 1.74 8.56 1.06
CA ILE A 35 0.57 7.73 0.79
C ILE A 35 -0.34 8.48 -0.17
N LEU A 36 -0.63 7.85 -1.30
CA LEU A 36 -1.44 8.45 -2.36
C LEU A 36 -2.89 8.04 -2.28
N ASP A 37 -3.15 6.83 -1.82
CA ASP A 37 -4.51 6.34 -1.72
C ASP A 37 -4.53 5.17 -0.74
N ILE A 38 -5.67 5.00 -0.08
CA ILE A 38 -5.87 3.89 0.84
C ILE A 38 -7.32 3.48 0.76
N GLY A 39 -7.55 2.18 0.65
CA GLY A 39 -8.91 1.65 0.59
C GLY A 39 -9.01 0.41 1.44
N GLN A 40 -10.13 0.26 2.11
CA GLN A 40 -10.37 -0.86 2.99
C GLN A 40 -11.78 -1.38 2.80
N ALA A 41 -11.91 -2.69 2.80
CA ALA A 41 -13.21 -3.34 2.74
C ALA A 41 -13.22 -4.49 3.73
N ASP A 42 -14.25 -4.54 4.55
CA ASP A 42 -14.43 -5.60 5.51
C ASP A 42 -15.69 -6.36 5.13
N ILE A 43 -15.56 -7.67 4.99
CA ILE A 43 -16.70 -8.55 4.72
C ILE A 43 -16.65 -9.62 5.80
N HIS A 44 -17.64 -9.61 6.67
CA HIS A 44 -17.63 -10.44 7.89
C HIS A 44 -16.39 -10.06 8.70
N SER A 45 -15.51 -10.99 9.00
CA SER A 45 -14.30 -10.67 9.73
C SER A 45 -13.08 -10.67 8.82
N SER A 46 -13.31 -10.60 7.51
CA SER A 46 -12.24 -10.62 6.53
C SER A 46 -11.91 -9.20 6.09
N LEU A 47 -10.64 -8.85 6.17
CA LEU A 47 -10.16 -7.53 5.80
C LEU A 47 -9.46 -7.58 4.45
N SER A 48 -9.74 -6.60 3.61
CA SER A 48 -8.97 -6.36 2.40
C SER A 48 -8.53 -4.90 2.42
N LEU A 49 -7.23 -4.66 2.49
CA LEU A 49 -6.67 -3.32 2.62
C LEU A 49 -5.72 -3.08 1.46
N GLY A 50 -5.90 -1.97 0.76
CA GLY A 50 -5.00 -1.56 -0.30
C GLY A 50 -4.41 -0.21 0.03
N ILE A 51 -3.10 -0.07 -0.13
CA ILE A 51 -2.41 1.20 0.08
C ILE A 51 -1.51 1.44 -1.12
N LEU A 52 -1.73 2.57 -1.77
CA LEU A 52 -0.86 3.02 -2.85
C LEU A 52 0.04 4.11 -2.31
N PHE A 53 1.34 3.93 -2.44
CA PHE A 53 2.26 4.90 -1.89
C PHE A 53 3.47 5.08 -2.81
N LYS A 54 4.15 6.18 -2.61
CA LYS A 54 5.38 6.51 -3.30
C LYS A 54 6.52 6.47 -2.31
N SER A 55 7.59 5.76 -2.64
CA SER A 55 8.76 5.67 -1.76
C SER A 55 10.01 5.96 -2.57
N ARG A 56 11.11 6.24 -1.86
CA ARG A 56 12.40 6.33 -2.52
C ARG A 56 12.87 4.93 -2.83
N GLU A 57 13.48 4.77 -4.00
CA GLU A 57 13.96 3.48 -4.45
C GLU A 57 14.87 2.83 -3.42
N LYS A 58 15.72 3.62 -2.79
CA LYS A 58 16.69 3.09 -1.82
C LYS A 58 16.03 2.54 -0.57
N ASP A 59 14.80 2.95 -0.27
CA ASP A 59 14.09 2.50 0.93
C ASP A 59 13.23 1.27 0.66
N TRP A 60 12.96 0.97 -0.61
CA TRP A 60 11.97 -0.04 -0.96
C TRP A 60 12.27 -1.41 -0.37
N GLY A 61 13.53 -1.83 -0.44
CA GLY A 61 13.91 -3.14 0.10
C GLY A 61 13.63 -3.26 1.58
N ASN A 62 13.97 -2.23 2.34
CA ASN A 62 13.75 -2.24 3.79
C ASN A 62 12.27 -2.18 4.13
N ILE A 63 11.50 -1.40 3.37
CA ILE A 63 10.06 -1.33 3.58
C ILE A 63 9.43 -2.70 3.37
N MET A 64 9.82 -3.37 2.30
CA MET A 64 9.29 -4.69 1.97
C MET A 64 9.60 -5.70 3.08
N ILE A 65 10.82 -5.68 3.57
CA ILE A 65 11.23 -6.60 4.63
C ILE A 65 10.42 -6.34 5.90
N ASP A 66 10.28 -5.07 6.29
CA ASP A 66 9.54 -4.72 7.49
C ASP A 66 8.07 -5.13 7.38
N LEU A 67 7.47 -4.91 6.21
CA LEU A 67 6.06 -5.26 6.01
C LEU A 67 5.87 -6.77 6.02
N LEU A 68 6.77 -7.52 5.37
CA LEU A 68 6.68 -8.97 5.35
C LEU A 68 6.84 -9.57 6.74
N PHE A 69 7.77 -9.03 7.51
CA PHE A 69 7.99 -9.50 8.86
C PHE A 69 6.76 -9.27 9.71
N ASN A 70 6.17 -8.09 9.59
CA ASN A 70 4.98 -7.75 10.34
C ASN A 70 3.80 -8.63 9.92
N ALA A 71 3.64 -8.85 8.62
CA ALA A 71 2.58 -9.70 8.10
C ALA A 71 2.69 -11.12 8.62
N SER A 72 3.89 -11.66 8.63
CA SER A 72 4.13 -13.00 9.14
C SER A 72 3.74 -13.09 10.62
N SER A 73 4.12 -12.08 11.37
CA SER A 73 3.84 -12.02 12.79
C SER A 73 2.34 -11.94 13.09
N LEU A 74 1.57 -11.29 12.21
CA LEU A 74 0.13 -11.10 12.40
C LEU A 74 -0.72 -12.15 11.69
N GLY A 75 -0.10 -13.04 10.93
CA GLY A 75 -0.84 -14.06 10.20
C GLY A 75 -1.67 -13.52 9.05
N ILE A 76 -1.23 -12.44 8.44
CA ILE A 76 -1.92 -11.84 7.29
C ILE A 76 -1.08 -12.07 6.04
N THR A 77 -1.72 -11.91 4.89
CA THR A 77 -1.06 -12.03 3.59
C THR A 77 -0.86 -10.65 3.02
N ILE A 78 0.35 -10.37 2.54
CA ILE A 78 0.64 -9.09 1.91
C ILE A 78 1.23 -9.36 0.53
N ARG A 79 0.80 -8.56 -0.46
CA ARG A 79 1.30 -8.63 -1.82
C ARG A 79 1.73 -7.26 -2.26
N PHE A 80 2.76 -7.21 -3.10
CA PHE A 80 3.35 -5.98 -3.57
C PHE A 80 3.20 -5.88 -5.08
N TYR A 81 2.74 -4.72 -5.56
CA TYR A 81 2.55 -4.48 -6.98
C TYR A 81 3.23 -3.17 -7.35
N PRO A 82 4.44 -3.21 -7.95
CA PRO A 82 5.04 -1.98 -8.46
C PRO A 82 4.19 -1.43 -9.59
N ILE A 83 4.02 -0.12 -9.62
CA ILE A 83 3.17 0.54 -10.60
C ILE A 83 3.98 1.62 -11.29
N THR A 84 3.87 1.70 -12.62
CA THR A 84 4.57 2.75 -13.34
C THR A 84 3.82 4.07 -13.19
N VAL A 85 4.54 5.16 -13.43
CA VAL A 85 3.92 6.48 -13.38
C VAL A 85 2.79 6.58 -14.40
N GLU A 86 3.00 5.99 -15.58
CA GLU A 86 1.96 5.99 -16.62
C GLU A 86 0.72 5.27 -16.17
N GLU A 87 0.89 4.12 -15.54
CA GLU A 87 -0.26 3.36 -15.03
C GLU A 87 -1.02 4.15 -13.99
N TYR A 88 -0.31 4.83 -13.11
CA TYR A 88 -0.94 5.64 -12.10
C TYR A 88 -1.72 6.80 -12.70
N GLU A 89 -1.13 7.48 -13.66
CA GLU A 89 -1.78 8.61 -14.31
C GLU A 89 -3.03 8.17 -15.05
N GLU A 90 -2.96 7.03 -15.70
CA GLU A 90 -4.10 6.45 -16.40
C GLU A 90 -5.22 6.13 -15.43
N TRP A 91 -4.87 5.53 -14.31
CA TRP A 91 -5.85 5.17 -13.30
C TRP A 91 -6.55 6.40 -12.73
N VAL A 92 -5.79 7.44 -12.43
CA VAL A 92 -6.37 8.69 -11.93
C VAL A 92 -7.32 9.30 -12.94
N GLY A 93 -6.93 9.28 -14.22
CA GLY A 93 -7.80 9.79 -15.28
C GLY A 93 -9.10 9.02 -15.39
N MET A 94 -9.03 7.70 -15.29
CA MET A 94 -10.22 6.86 -15.35
C MET A 94 -11.13 7.07 -14.15
N GLN A 95 -10.54 7.21 -12.98
CA GLN A 95 -11.32 7.48 -11.77
C GLN A 95 -12.11 8.77 -11.90
N GLY A 96 -11.47 9.79 -12.43
CA GLY A 96 -12.13 11.06 -12.64
C GLY A 96 -13.34 10.95 -13.56
N LYS A 97 -13.22 10.13 -14.59
CA LYS A 97 -14.33 9.92 -15.51
C LYS A 97 -15.45 9.10 -14.89
N ASN A 98 -15.09 8.10 -14.11
CA ASN A 98 -16.07 7.17 -13.56
C ASN A 98 -16.85 7.78 -12.39
N ARG A 99 -16.39 8.88 -11.88
CA ARG A 99 -17.02 9.50 -10.73
C ARG A 99 -18.45 9.94 -10.97
N TYR A 100 -18.79 10.18 -12.21
CA TYR A 100 -20.07 10.77 -12.56
C TYR A 100 -21.08 9.76 -13.08
N ILE A 101 -20.77 8.51 -12.94
CA ILE A 101 -21.66 7.44 -13.42
C ILE A 101 -22.53 6.90 -12.31
#